data_bc7cb2297696455eed7cbb1456cb9126
#
_entry.id   bc7cb2297696455eed7cbb1456cb9126
#
_cell.length_a   1.000
_cell.length_b   1.000
_cell.length_c   1.000
_cell.angle_alpha   90.00
_cell.angle_beta   90.00
_cell.angle_gamma   90.00
#
_symmetry.space_group_name_H-M   'P 1'
#
loop_
_entity.id
_entity.type
_entity.pdbx_description
1 polymer ?
#
loop_
_entity_poly.entity_id
_entity_poly.type
_entity_poly.pdbx_seq_one_letter_code
_entity_poly.pdbx_strand_id
1 'polypeptide(L)'
;MSERIERYLLGIEAVREAVRGFTSHELRIQPVVDEPASPDVGAWSPLEVICHLADSEALFAERMKRVLAEDRPPLAFADPAAYMAALACHDRDVEEELACIAATRRQMVRILAAQSADAWQRVGIHSRQGEQTLEQLLQKAVDHLEHHVRFLWKKRDRR
;
A
#
# COMPACT_ATOMS: atom_id res chain seq x y z
N MET A 1 20.54 3.14 7.75
CA MET A 1 19.23 2.58 7.35
C MET A 1 19.41 2.06 5.94
N SER A 2 18.87 0.90 5.57
CA SER A 2 19.01 0.44 4.19
C SER A 2 18.20 1.33 3.24
N GLU A 3 18.65 1.48 1.99
CA GLU A 3 17.96 2.24 0.95
C GLU A 3 16.48 1.83 0.80
N ARG A 4 16.19 0.53 0.90
CA ARG A 4 14.82 0.02 0.81
C ARG A 4 13.92 0.48 1.96
N ILE A 5 14.43 0.51 3.19
CA ILE A 5 13.70 1.04 4.35
C ILE A 5 13.44 2.55 4.19
N GLU A 6 14.38 3.28 3.62
CA GLU A 6 14.22 4.70 3.34
C GLU A 6 13.16 4.95 2.26
N ARG A 7 13.21 4.21 1.14
CA ARG A 7 12.16 4.26 0.10
C ARG A 7 10.78 3.92 0.67
N TYR A 8 10.70 2.90 1.52
CA TYR A 8 9.46 2.55 2.19
C TYR A 8 8.93 3.71 3.04
N LEU A 9 9.80 4.37 3.83
CA LEU A 9 9.41 5.50 4.67
C LEU A 9 8.92 6.69 3.84
N LEU A 10 9.67 7.06 2.80
CA LEU A 10 9.43 8.27 2.01
C LEU A 10 8.31 8.13 0.98
N GLY A 11 7.88 6.91 0.66
CA GLY A 11 6.86 6.68 -0.36
C GLY A 11 5.54 7.42 -0.13
N ILE A 12 5.15 7.66 1.13
CA ILE A 12 3.92 8.40 1.44
C ILE A 12 3.96 9.84 0.95
N GLU A 13 5.12 10.48 0.90
CA GLU A 13 5.26 11.85 0.41
C GLU A 13 4.96 11.91 -1.10
N ALA A 14 5.29 10.86 -1.86
CA ALA A 14 4.94 10.77 -3.26
C ALA A 14 3.40 10.65 -3.47
N VAL A 15 2.69 9.96 -2.57
CA VAL A 15 1.21 9.90 -2.60
C VAL A 15 0.64 11.29 -2.33
N ARG A 16 1.10 11.97 -1.25
CA ARG A 16 0.66 13.33 -0.90
C ARG A 16 0.87 14.31 -2.05
N GLU A 17 2.04 14.25 -2.69
CA GLU A 17 2.34 15.12 -3.82
C GLU A 17 1.43 14.84 -5.03
N ALA A 18 1.17 13.56 -5.33
CA ALA A 18 0.33 13.17 -6.45
C ALA A 18 -1.12 13.66 -6.32
N VAL A 19 -1.63 13.79 -5.08
CA VAL A 19 -3.02 14.26 -4.83
C VAL A 19 -3.11 15.72 -4.41
N ARG A 20 -1.98 16.42 -4.34
CA ARG A 20 -1.95 17.84 -3.95
C ARG A 20 -2.81 18.69 -4.87
N GLY A 21 -3.72 19.46 -4.28
CA GLY A 21 -4.60 20.38 -4.98
C GLY A 21 -5.81 19.73 -5.64
N PHE A 22 -6.09 18.46 -5.38
CA PHE A 22 -7.40 17.88 -5.67
C PHE A 22 -8.46 18.44 -4.71
N THR A 23 -9.59 18.84 -5.23
CA THR A 23 -10.78 19.13 -4.44
C THR A 23 -11.41 17.84 -3.92
N SER A 24 -12.24 17.93 -2.87
CA SER A 24 -12.99 16.77 -2.36
C SER A 24 -13.88 16.11 -3.43
N HIS A 25 -14.34 16.89 -4.39
CA HIS A 25 -15.10 16.39 -5.53
C HIS A 25 -14.23 15.60 -6.49
N GLU A 26 -13.11 16.17 -6.94
CA GLU A 26 -12.16 15.52 -7.88
C GLU A 26 -11.59 14.20 -7.32
N LEU A 27 -11.38 14.13 -6.00
CA LEU A 27 -10.92 12.90 -5.34
C LEU A 27 -11.91 11.73 -5.49
N ARG A 28 -13.18 11.99 -5.73
CA ARG A 28 -14.25 10.99 -5.84
C ARG A 28 -14.65 10.66 -7.28
N ILE A 29 -14.13 11.39 -8.27
CA ILE A 29 -14.44 11.13 -9.68
C ILE A 29 -13.65 9.93 -10.16
N GLN A 30 -14.36 8.92 -10.63
CA GLN A 30 -13.74 7.81 -11.35
C GLN A 30 -13.34 8.28 -12.76
N PRO A 31 -12.10 8.06 -13.21
CA PRO A 31 -11.69 8.47 -14.54
C PRO A 31 -12.41 7.65 -15.61
N VAL A 32 -12.74 8.30 -16.73
CA VAL A 32 -13.09 7.58 -17.95
C VAL A 32 -11.81 6.97 -18.49
N VAL A 33 -11.72 5.66 -18.52
CA VAL A 33 -10.53 4.93 -18.99
C VAL A 33 -10.79 4.39 -20.37
N ASP A 34 -10.11 4.96 -21.37
CA ASP A 34 -10.26 4.54 -22.78
C ASP A 34 -9.56 3.19 -23.05
N GLU A 35 -8.61 2.79 -22.18
CA GLU A 35 -7.96 1.48 -22.23
C GLU A 35 -7.76 0.92 -20.82
N PRO A 36 -8.10 -0.36 -20.57
CA PRO A 36 -7.89 -1.00 -19.27
C PRO A 36 -6.42 -1.39 -19.11
N ALA A 37 -5.61 -0.48 -18.59
CA ALA A 37 -4.20 -0.79 -18.25
C ALA A 37 -4.08 -1.77 -17.07
N SER A 38 -5.07 -1.87 -16.25
CA SER A 38 -5.40 -2.89 -15.26
C SER A 38 -6.85 -2.60 -14.88
N PRO A 39 -7.79 -3.51 -15.11
CA PRO A 39 -9.23 -3.24 -14.91
C PRO A 39 -9.53 -2.71 -13.52
N ASP A 40 -8.81 -3.20 -12.52
CA ASP A 40 -9.13 -2.96 -11.10
C ASP A 40 -8.58 -1.64 -10.56
N VAL A 41 -7.54 -1.10 -11.17
CA VAL A 41 -6.85 0.12 -10.69
C VAL A 41 -7.07 1.31 -11.62
N GLY A 42 -7.26 1.07 -12.91
CA GLY A 42 -7.50 2.11 -13.92
C GLY A 42 -8.81 2.88 -13.69
N ALA A 43 -9.86 2.17 -13.27
CA ALA A 43 -11.20 2.72 -13.07
C ALA A 43 -11.41 3.41 -11.72
N TRP A 44 -10.55 3.20 -10.72
CA TRP A 44 -10.73 3.76 -9.38
C TRP A 44 -10.51 5.27 -9.35
N SER A 45 -11.30 5.96 -8.54
CA SER A 45 -11.07 7.37 -8.21
C SER A 45 -9.78 7.53 -7.38
N PRO A 46 -9.22 8.76 -7.27
CA PRO A 46 -8.08 8.99 -6.39
C PRO A 46 -8.34 8.58 -4.93
N LEU A 47 -9.53 8.81 -4.40
CA LEU A 47 -9.91 8.38 -3.05
C LEU A 47 -9.89 6.85 -2.92
N GLU A 48 -10.47 6.12 -3.88
CA GLU A 48 -10.45 4.65 -3.89
C GLU A 48 -9.03 4.09 -3.93
N VAL A 49 -8.13 4.71 -4.70
CA VAL A 49 -6.70 4.33 -4.71
C VAL A 49 -6.07 4.56 -3.34
N ILE A 50 -6.34 5.68 -2.67
CA ILE A 50 -5.78 5.97 -1.34
C ILE A 50 -6.33 5.02 -0.29
N CYS A 51 -7.63 4.72 -0.28
CA CYS A 51 -8.23 3.72 0.60
C CYS A 51 -7.57 2.34 0.42
N HIS A 52 -7.41 1.92 -0.85
CA HIS A 52 -6.72 0.67 -1.16
C HIS A 52 -5.27 0.65 -0.66
N LEU A 53 -4.55 1.76 -0.78
CA LEU A 53 -3.18 1.87 -0.26
C LEU A 53 -3.15 1.76 1.27
N ALA A 54 -4.10 2.38 1.98
CA ALA A 54 -4.16 2.30 3.44
C ALA A 54 -4.47 0.89 3.93
N ASP A 55 -5.45 0.23 3.32
CA ASP A 55 -5.81 -1.16 3.65
C ASP A 55 -4.65 -2.12 3.34
N SER A 56 -4.02 -1.96 2.19
CA SER A 56 -2.86 -2.77 1.79
C SER A 56 -1.65 -2.55 2.69
N GLU A 57 -1.40 -1.31 3.13
CA GLU A 57 -0.30 -0.99 4.05
C GLU A 57 -0.48 -1.68 5.40
N ALA A 58 -1.71 -1.69 5.95
CA ALA A 58 -2.04 -2.41 7.17
C ALA A 58 -1.79 -3.92 7.03
N LEU A 59 -2.17 -4.51 5.89
CA LEU A 59 -1.93 -5.91 5.58
C LEU A 59 -0.45 -6.25 5.42
N PHE A 60 0.34 -5.42 4.74
CA PHE A 60 1.78 -5.62 4.63
C PHE A 60 2.47 -5.53 5.99
N ALA A 61 2.09 -4.55 6.81
CA ALA A 61 2.63 -4.39 8.15
C ALA A 61 2.29 -5.59 9.06
N GLU A 62 1.05 -6.08 9.01
CA GLU A 62 0.63 -7.28 9.75
C GLU A 62 1.46 -8.50 9.32
N ARG A 63 1.60 -8.74 8.03
CA ARG A 63 2.37 -9.87 7.49
C ARG A 63 3.84 -9.80 7.90
N MET A 64 4.48 -8.64 7.79
CA MET A 64 5.87 -8.47 8.21
C MET A 64 6.04 -8.71 9.74
N LYS A 65 5.11 -8.22 10.56
CA LYS A 65 5.13 -8.46 12.01
C LYS A 65 4.97 -9.95 12.33
N ARG A 66 4.08 -10.66 11.66
CA ARG A 66 3.90 -12.10 11.84
C ARG A 66 5.13 -12.90 11.46
N VAL A 67 5.74 -12.60 10.32
CA VAL A 67 6.99 -13.26 9.89
C VAL A 67 8.12 -13.04 10.89
N LEU A 68 8.16 -11.89 11.57
CA LEU A 68 9.12 -11.63 12.64
C LEU A 68 8.82 -12.38 13.93
N ALA A 69 7.56 -12.51 14.31
CA ALA A 69 7.13 -13.01 15.60
C ALA A 69 6.81 -14.52 15.63
N GLU A 70 6.38 -15.08 14.51
CA GLU A 70 5.88 -16.45 14.41
C GLU A 70 6.81 -17.31 13.52
N ASP A 71 6.72 -18.64 13.66
CA ASP A 71 7.43 -19.57 12.78
C ASP A 71 6.58 -19.90 11.56
N ARG A 72 7.05 -19.48 10.36
CA ARG A 72 6.43 -19.73 9.05
C ARG A 72 4.90 -19.48 9.03
N PRO A 73 4.42 -18.29 9.45
CA PRO A 73 2.99 -18.04 9.59
C PRO A 73 2.26 -18.10 8.24
N PRO A 74 0.98 -18.54 8.21
CA PRO A 74 0.14 -18.40 7.04
C PRO A 74 -0.20 -16.93 6.82
N LEU A 75 -0.05 -16.47 5.57
CA LEU A 75 -0.36 -15.11 5.13
C LEU A 75 -1.55 -15.19 4.16
N ALA A 76 -2.71 -14.76 4.61
CA ALA A 76 -3.92 -14.82 3.80
C ALA A 76 -3.87 -13.84 2.61
N PHE A 77 -4.40 -14.24 1.46
CA PHE A 77 -4.72 -13.31 0.38
C PHE A 77 -5.90 -12.43 0.79
N ALA A 78 -5.78 -11.15 0.55
CA ALA A 78 -6.87 -10.19 0.67
C ALA A 78 -7.26 -9.72 -0.74
N ASP A 79 -8.53 -9.86 -1.09
CA ASP A 79 -9.06 -9.45 -2.39
C ASP A 79 -9.31 -7.93 -2.38
N PRO A 80 -8.61 -7.14 -3.20
CA PRO A 80 -8.78 -5.69 -3.21
C PRO A 80 -10.20 -5.25 -3.60
N ALA A 81 -10.85 -5.97 -4.51
CA ALA A 81 -12.20 -5.65 -4.93
C ALA A 81 -13.23 -5.88 -3.82
N ALA A 82 -13.06 -6.97 -3.05
CA ALA A 82 -13.91 -7.24 -1.89
C ALA A 82 -13.74 -6.18 -0.78
N TYR A 83 -12.50 -5.73 -0.53
CA TYR A 83 -12.21 -4.65 0.42
C TYR A 83 -12.86 -3.34 -0.03
N MET A 84 -12.68 -2.97 -1.30
CA MET A 84 -13.28 -1.75 -1.86
C MET A 84 -14.81 -1.75 -1.72
N ALA A 85 -15.46 -2.88 -1.99
CA ALA A 85 -16.90 -3.01 -1.91
C ALA A 85 -17.45 -2.99 -0.46
N ALA A 86 -16.67 -3.51 0.51
CA ALA A 86 -17.16 -3.72 1.88
C ALA A 86 -16.82 -2.60 2.86
N LEU A 87 -15.75 -1.81 2.61
CA LEU A 87 -15.17 -0.93 3.62
C LEU A 87 -15.54 0.56 3.46
N ALA A 88 -16.71 0.85 2.90
CA ALA A 88 -17.29 2.19 2.83
C ALA A 88 -16.30 3.27 2.34
N CYS A 89 -15.53 2.98 1.31
CA CYS A 89 -14.46 3.84 0.82
C CYS A 89 -14.91 5.29 0.57
N HIS A 90 -16.13 5.48 0.04
CA HIS A 90 -16.65 6.83 -0.27
C HIS A 90 -16.97 7.69 0.96
N ASP A 91 -17.06 7.10 2.16
CA ASP A 91 -17.29 7.79 3.43
C ASP A 91 -15.98 8.05 4.20
N ARG A 92 -14.85 7.57 3.71
CA ARG A 92 -13.52 7.72 4.34
C ARG A 92 -12.92 9.08 4.01
N ASP A 93 -12.09 9.58 4.94
CA ASP A 93 -11.39 10.86 4.80
C ASP A 93 -9.96 10.64 4.29
N VAL A 94 -9.57 11.37 3.24
CA VAL A 94 -8.27 11.25 2.59
C VAL A 94 -7.10 11.54 3.55
N GLU A 95 -7.23 12.57 4.39
CA GLU A 95 -6.14 12.94 5.31
C GLU A 95 -5.98 11.91 6.43
N GLU A 96 -7.07 11.30 6.89
CA GLU A 96 -7.02 10.20 7.84
C GLU A 96 -6.33 8.97 7.22
N GLU A 97 -6.66 8.60 5.99
CA GLU A 97 -6.03 7.49 5.29
C GLU A 97 -4.53 7.73 5.08
N LEU A 98 -4.15 8.90 4.62
CA LEU A 98 -2.74 9.28 4.45
C LEU A 98 -1.99 9.29 5.80
N ALA A 99 -2.65 9.70 6.88
CA ALA A 99 -2.08 9.66 8.23
C ALA A 99 -1.90 8.22 8.72
N CYS A 100 -2.84 7.32 8.45
CA CYS A 100 -2.74 5.88 8.76
C CYS A 100 -1.55 5.24 8.04
N ILE A 101 -1.40 5.46 6.73
CA ILE A 101 -0.24 4.97 5.96
C ILE A 101 1.06 5.49 6.57
N ALA A 102 1.15 6.80 6.82
CA ALA A 102 2.35 7.43 7.36
C ALA A 102 2.72 6.89 8.75
N ALA A 103 1.73 6.71 9.63
CA ALA A 103 1.95 6.19 10.99
C ALA A 103 2.42 4.73 10.95
N THR A 104 1.79 3.90 10.13
CA THR A 104 2.15 2.49 9.92
C THR A 104 3.58 2.37 9.43
N ARG A 105 3.97 3.14 8.41
CA ARG A 105 5.33 3.13 7.85
C ARG A 105 6.37 3.57 8.86
N ARG A 106 6.11 4.65 9.61
CA ARG A 106 7.03 5.09 10.69
C ARG A 106 7.20 4.02 11.76
N GLN A 107 6.14 3.32 12.15
CA GLN A 107 6.24 2.20 13.10
C GLN A 107 7.08 1.06 12.53
N MET A 108 6.78 0.63 11.30
CA MET A 108 7.47 -0.49 10.66
C MET A 108 8.96 -0.19 10.43
N VAL A 109 9.33 1.02 10.07
CA VAL A 109 10.74 1.43 9.93
C VAL A 109 11.52 1.21 11.23
N ARG A 110 10.95 1.56 12.38
CA ARG A 110 11.60 1.31 13.69
C ARG A 110 11.76 -0.19 13.97
N ILE A 111 10.73 -0.98 13.65
CA ILE A 111 10.75 -2.44 13.81
C ILE A 111 11.81 -3.06 12.90
N LEU A 112 11.81 -2.71 11.61
CA LEU A 112 12.69 -3.28 10.60
C LEU A 112 14.16 -2.86 10.79
N ALA A 113 14.41 -1.64 11.22
CA ALA A 113 15.76 -1.14 11.49
C ALA A 113 16.44 -1.84 12.69
N ALA A 114 15.66 -2.41 13.58
CA ALA A 114 16.17 -3.15 14.74
C ALA A 114 16.46 -4.64 14.45
N GLN A 115 16.18 -5.13 13.24
CA GLN A 115 16.31 -6.55 12.93
C GLN A 115 17.75 -6.96 12.59
N SER A 116 18.12 -8.18 13.00
CA SER A 116 19.37 -8.83 12.58
C SER A 116 19.32 -9.24 11.10
N ALA A 117 20.49 -9.50 10.50
CA ALA A 117 20.58 -9.95 9.11
C ALA A 117 19.75 -11.23 8.86
N ASP A 118 19.76 -12.18 9.78
CA ASP A 118 19.04 -13.45 9.65
C ASP A 118 17.52 -13.27 9.66
N ALA A 119 17.01 -12.24 10.35
CA ALA A 119 15.58 -11.96 10.40
C ALA A 119 14.99 -11.65 9.01
N TRP A 120 15.79 -11.10 8.11
CA TRP A 120 15.36 -10.77 6.74
C TRP A 120 15.09 -12.00 5.87
N GLN A 121 15.63 -13.16 6.25
CA GLN A 121 15.41 -14.43 5.57
C GLN A 121 14.25 -15.24 6.17
N ARG A 122 13.65 -14.77 7.25
CA ARG A 122 12.45 -15.43 7.81
C ARG A 122 11.30 -15.37 6.80
N VAL A 123 10.51 -16.45 6.74
CA VAL A 123 9.46 -16.62 5.74
C VAL A 123 8.07 -16.76 6.36
N GLY A 124 7.05 -16.26 5.65
CA GLY A 124 5.66 -16.62 5.82
C GLY A 124 5.12 -17.31 4.57
N ILE A 125 4.01 -18.03 4.69
CA ILE A 125 3.41 -18.83 3.62
C ILE A 125 2.18 -18.12 3.07
N HIS A 126 2.35 -17.41 1.98
CA HIS A 126 1.23 -16.70 1.35
C HIS A 126 0.32 -17.67 0.59
N SER A 127 -0.99 -17.61 0.81
CA SER A 127 -1.98 -18.57 0.32
C SER A 127 -2.03 -18.71 -1.22
N ARG A 128 -1.60 -17.70 -1.97
CA ARG A 128 -1.54 -17.72 -3.45
C ARG A 128 -0.12 -17.69 -4.04
N GLN A 129 0.88 -17.22 -3.27
CA GLN A 129 2.22 -16.96 -3.80
C GLN A 129 3.30 -17.84 -3.16
N GLY A 130 2.92 -18.70 -2.21
CA GLY A 130 3.86 -19.56 -1.50
C GLY A 130 4.75 -18.80 -0.51
N GLU A 131 5.98 -19.25 -0.36
CA GLU A 131 6.94 -18.66 0.58
C GLU A 131 7.30 -17.22 0.21
N GLN A 132 7.28 -16.36 1.22
CA GLN A 132 7.66 -14.95 1.10
C GLN A 132 8.59 -14.58 2.24
N THR A 133 9.81 -14.15 1.95
CA THR A 133 10.73 -13.64 2.98
C THR A 133 10.29 -12.27 3.48
N LEU A 134 10.77 -11.88 4.66
CA LEU A 134 10.56 -10.52 5.19
C LEU A 134 11.06 -9.46 4.18
N GLU A 135 12.22 -9.71 3.56
CA GLU A 135 12.79 -8.84 2.54
C GLU A 135 11.87 -8.67 1.33
N GLN A 136 11.29 -9.78 0.84
CA GLN A 136 10.34 -9.76 -0.28
C GLN A 136 9.03 -9.04 0.08
N LEU A 137 8.54 -9.20 1.30
CA LEU A 137 7.34 -8.49 1.77
C LEU A 137 7.56 -6.98 1.83
N LEU A 138 8.71 -6.53 2.33
CA LEU A 138 9.06 -5.10 2.32
C LEU A 138 9.19 -4.57 0.89
N GLN A 139 9.87 -5.31 -0.01
CA GLN A 139 9.99 -4.90 -1.41
C GLN A 139 8.62 -4.77 -2.08
N LYS A 140 7.73 -5.73 -1.86
CA LYS A 140 6.36 -5.67 -2.38
C LYS A 140 5.57 -4.46 -1.85
N ALA A 141 5.74 -4.10 -0.57
CA ALA A 141 5.08 -2.92 -0.02
C ALA A 141 5.59 -1.62 -0.65
N VAL A 142 6.89 -1.54 -0.97
CA VAL A 142 7.48 -0.41 -1.72
C VAL A 142 6.92 -0.36 -3.14
N ASP A 143 7.05 -1.44 -3.89
CA ASP A 143 6.67 -1.51 -5.31
C ASP A 143 5.16 -1.28 -5.51
N HIS A 144 4.34 -1.79 -4.58
CA HIS A 144 2.89 -1.63 -4.61
C HIS A 144 2.49 -0.15 -4.50
N LEU A 145 3.05 0.58 -3.53
CA LEU A 145 2.75 2.00 -3.37
C LEU A 145 3.25 2.80 -4.59
N GLU A 146 4.48 2.56 -5.03
CA GLU A 146 5.05 3.25 -6.21
C GLU A 146 4.23 2.98 -7.48
N HIS A 147 3.69 1.76 -7.63
CA HIS A 147 2.78 1.42 -8.71
C HIS A 147 1.53 2.30 -8.70
N HIS A 148 0.88 2.43 -7.55
CA HIS A 148 -0.33 3.24 -7.41
C HIS A 148 -0.08 4.75 -7.48
N VAL A 149 1.07 5.23 -7.05
CA VAL A 149 1.48 6.64 -7.24
C VAL A 149 1.49 7.01 -8.73
N ARG A 150 1.97 6.12 -9.61
CA ARG A 150 1.92 6.36 -11.07
C ARG A 150 0.50 6.52 -11.59
N PHE A 151 -0.48 5.79 -11.04
CA PHE A 151 -1.88 5.97 -11.42
C PHE A 151 -2.47 7.28 -10.90
N LEU A 152 -2.10 7.71 -9.71
CA LEU A 152 -2.52 9.02 -9.17
C LEU A 152 -2.00 10.17 -10.03
N TRP A 153 -0.74 10.11 -10.47
CA TRP A 153 -0.19 11.09 -11.41
C TRP A 153 -0.94 11.11 -12.74
N LYS A 154 -1.22 9.96 -13.34
CA LYS A 154 -2.02 9.88 -14.57
C LYS A 154 -3.43 10.48 -14.41
N LYS A 155 -4.05 10.33 -13.24
CA LYS A 155 -5.35 10.95 -12.95
C LYS A 155 -5.24 12.47 -12.82
N ARG A 156 -4.16 12.96 -12.20
CA ARG A 156 -3.86 14.37 -12.07
C ARG A 156 -3.68 15.05 -13.43
N ASP A 157 -2.99 14.41 -14.36
CA ASP A 157 -2.70 14.95 -15.70
C ASP A 157 -3.93 14.99 -16.61
N ARG A 158 -5.03 14.35 -16.21
CA ARG A 158 -6.30 14.28 -16.97
C ARG A 158 -7.42 15.17 -16.41
N ARG A 159 -7.11 16.05 -15.47
CA ARG A 159 -8.04 17.03 -14.89
C ARG A 159 -8.51 18.07 -15.87
#